data_000e0c03ae0851c20ab1d0881109c4fb
#
_entry.id   000e0c03ae0851c20ab1d0881109c4fb
#
_cell.length_a   1.000
_cell.length_b   1.000
_cell.length_c   1.000
_cell.angle_alpha   90.00
_cell.angle_beta   90.00
_cell.angle_gamma   90.00
#
_symmetry.space_group_name_H-M   'P 1'
#
loop_
_entity.id
_entity.type
_entity.pdbx_description
1 polymer ?
#
loop_
_entity_poly.entity_id
_entity_poly.type
_entity_poly.pdbx_seq_one_letter_code
_entity_poly.pdbx_strand_id
1 'polypeptide(L)'
;MLEKLPHKNLFYLGCIVVFIFIGLSYWQLSRHQQDKLIIDSIESKDLINEIYISDLYDKNNNFEEFTKVQLNENKENINLVRTWYLRSRVHNGENGYHLVSLYKTNLEQHLLINKGWVPLEINTDNIPEYEFPFFRGRLLSYDIQGVGQDDIPDSEYLFRIDKSFIESDTGVVLPDFYIVLVDNCGSGVACVNLEEPYDAPHLSYAFQWAFFALCLTIVVLRKNNIITWKK
;
A
#
# COMPACT_ATOMS: atom_id res chain seq x y z
N MET A 1 -50.51 -0.49 -9.62
CA MET A 1 -49.62 -0.64 -10.79
C MET A 1 -48.77 -1.89 -10.71
N LEU A 2 -48.17 -2.20 -9.58
CA LEU A 2 -47.27 -3.35 -9.35
C LEU A 2 -48.02 -4.73 -9.43
N GLU A 3 -49.31 -4.78 -9.15
CA GLU A 3 -50.11 -6.00 -9.23
C GLU A 3 -50.30 -6.58 -10.63
N LYS A 4 -50.13 -5.79 -11.67
CA LYS A 4 -50.32 -6.16 -13.08
C LYS A 4 -49.05 -6.52 -13.83
N LEU A 5 -47.90 -6.68 -13.14
CA LEU A 5 -46.63 -7.01 -13.79
C LEU A 5 -46.64 -8.51 -14.20
N PRO A 6 -46.35 -8.83 -15.47
CA PRO A 6 -46.37 -10.24 -15.96
C PRO A 6 -45.30 -11.09 -15.30
N HIS A 7 -44.19 -10.51 -14.80
CA HIS A 7 -43.07 -11.22 -14.18
C HIS A 7 -42.62 -10.57 -12.86
N LYS A 8 -43.52 -10.51 -11.86
CA LYS A 8 -43.27 -9.85 -10.57
C LYS A 8 -41.96 -10.27 -9.88
N ASN A 9 -41.75 -11.60 -9.77
CA ASN A 9 -40.57 -12.12 -9.08
C ASN A 9 -39.27 -11.71 -9.80
N LEU A 10 -39.25 -11.73 -11.12
CA LEU A 10 -38.15 -11.29 -11.94
C LEU A 10 -37.92 -9.76 -11.78
N PHE A 11 -39.00 -8.99 -11.67
CA PHE A 11 -38.91 -7.56 -11.44
C PHE A 11 -38.23 -7.24 -10.10
N TYR A 12 -38.71 -7.84 -8.99
CA TYR A 12 -38.11 -7.62 -7.67
C TYR A 12 -36.63 -8.08 -7.59
N LEU A 13 -36.38 -9.30 -8.14
CA LEU A 13 -35.01 -9.80 -8.20
C LEU A 13 -34.11 -8.85 -9.02
N GLY A 14 -34.58 -8.39 -10.17
CA GLY A 14 -33.87 -7.45 -11.01
C GLY A 14 -33.57 -6.13 -10.29
N CYS A 15 -34.55 -5.57 -9.57
CA CYS A 15 -34.35 -4.37 -8.76
C CYS A 15 -33.25 -4.58 -7.71
N ILE A 16 -33.27 -5.70 -6.99
CA ILE A 16 -32.24 -6.01 -5.98
C ILE A 16 -30.85 -6.02 -6.63
N VAL A 17 -30.69 -6.70 -7.77
CA VAL A 17 -29.39 -6.78 -8.46
C VAL A 17 -28.96 -5.42 -8.99
N VAL A 18 -29.89 -4.59 -9.51
CA VAL A 18 -29.58 -3.21 -9.94
C VAL A 18 -29.06 -2.39 -8.76
N PHE A 19 -29.69 -2.49 -7.57
CA PHE A 19 -29.19 -1.79 -6.38
C PHE A 19 -27.81 -2.26 -5.96
N ILE A 20 -27.51 -3.57 -6.08
CA ILE A 20 -26.16 -4.10 -5.81
C ILE A 20 -25.15 -3.49 -6.78
N PHE A 21 -25.43 -3.44 -8.08
CA PHE A 21 -24.52 -2.85 -9.07
C PHE A 21 -24.27 -1.35 -8.85
N ILE A 22 -25.33 -0.61 -8.48
CA ILE A 22 -25.20 0.80 -8.12
C ILE A 22 -24.30 0.95 -6.88
N GLY A 23 -24.49 0.10 -5.85
CA GLY A 23 -23.65 0.08 -4.66
C GLY A 23 -22.19 -0.23 -4.95
N LEU A 24 -21.92 -1.19 -5.83
CA LEU A 24 -20.56 -1.54 -6.28
C LEU A 24 -19.93 -0.40 -7.08
N SER A 25 -20.69 0.27 -7.96
CA SER A 25 -20.21 1.44 -8.71
C SER A 25 -19.82 2.57 -7.75
N TYR A 26 -20.68 2.88 -6.77
CA TYR A 26 -20.40 3.90 -5.77
C TYR A 26 -19.17 3.56 -4.91
N TRP A 27 -19.04 2.29 -4.49
CA TRP A 27 -17.89 1.82 -3.73
C TRP A 27 -16.58 1.99 -4.52
N GLN A 28 -16.56 1.60 -5.80
CA GLN A 28 -15.39 1.79 -6.67
C GLN A 28 -15.02 3.26 -6.83
N LEU A 29 -16.04 4.14 -6.99
CA LEU A 29 -15.79 5.57 -7.10
C LEU A 29 -15.20 6.15 -5.81
N SER A 30 -15.70 5.69 -4.65
CA SER A 30 -15.18 6.09 -3.34
C SER A 30 -13.71 5.67 -3.15
N ARG A 31 -13.36 4.44 -3.57
CA ARG A 31 -11.96 3.95 -3.54
C ARG A 31 -11.08 4.80 -4.44
N HIS A 32 -11.50 5.05 -5.68
CA HIS A 32 -10.75 5.92 -6.59
C HIS A 32 -10.45 7.31 -6.00
N GLN A 33 -11.42 7.92 -5.31
CA GLN A 33 -11.22 9.20 -4.67
C GLN A 33 -10.21 9.13 -3.50
N GLN A 34 -10.27 8.06 -2.69
CA GLN A 34 -9.32 7.85 -1.60
C GLN A 34 -7.90 7.67 -2.13
N ASP A 35 -7.73 6.81 -3.13
CA ASP A 35 -6.42 6.54 -3.74
C ASP A 35 -5.82 7.81 -4.37
N LYS A 36 -6.66 8.60 -5.05
CA LYS A 36 -6.23 9.89 -5.60
C LYS A 36 -5.73 10.85 -4.53
N LEU A 37 -6.39 10.95 -3.39
CA LEU A 37 -5.93 11.80 -2.28
C LEU A 37 -4.55 11.36 -1.75
N ILE A 38 -4.27 10.06 -1.73
CA ILE A 38 -2.96 9.54 -1.32
C ILE A 38 -1.89 9.91 -2.36
N ILE A 39 -2.17 9.69 -3.65
CA ILE A 39 -1.25 10.07 -4.73
C ILE A 39 -0.97 11.59 -4.70
N ASP A 40 -2.01 12.42 -4.60
CA ASP A 40 -1.88 13.88 -4.49
C ASP A 40 -1.03 14.28 -3.26
N SER A 41 -1.14 13.53 -2.15
CA SER A 41 -0.32 13.75 -0.95
C SER A 41 1.15 13.40 -1.18
N ILE A 42 1.44 12.29 -1.87
CA ILE A 42 2.81 11.89 -2.25
C ILE A 42 3.43 12.94 -3.16
N GLU A 43 2.73 13.36 -4.21
CA GLU A 43 3.18 14.38 -5.17
C GLU A 43 3.42 15.74 -4.48
N SER A 44 2.54 16.14 -3.55
CA SER A 44 2.71 17.40 -2.81
C SER A 44 3.99 17.44 -1.99
N LYS A 45 4.41 16.29 -1.44
CA LYS A 45 5.68 16.16 -0.70
C LYS A 45 6.90 16.18 -1.62
N ASP A 46 6.73 16.00 -2.93
CA ASP A 46 7.82 16.14 -3.89
C ASP A 46 8.31 17.58 -4.06
N LEU A 47 7.48 18.53 -3.71
CA LEU A 47 7.81 19.96 -3.74
C LEU A 47 8.52 20.45 -2.46
N ILE A 48 8.56 19.61 -1.42
CA ILE A 48 9.19 19.96 -0.14
C ILE A 48 10.64 19.47 -0.14
N ASN A 49 11.53 20.24 0.49
CA ASN A 49 12.93 19.86 0.65
C ASN A 49 13.06 18.54 1.42
N GLU A 50 14.01 17.71 0.99
CA GLU A 50 14.36 16.47 1.68
C GLU A 50 14.90 16.78 3.08
N ILE A 51 14.52 15.97 4.06
CA ILE A 51 14.97 16.07 5.46
C ILE A 51 16.08 15.05 5.67
N TYR A 52 17.15 15.44 6.36
CA TYR A 52 18.18 14.49 6.77
C TYR A 52 17.68 13.60 7.91
N ILE A 53 18.13 12.34 7.93
CA ILE A 53 17.74 11.40 8.98
C ILE A 53 18.11 11.91 10.38
N SER A 54 19.26 12.59 10.53
CA SER A 54 19.65 13.24 11.80
C SER A 54 18.61 14.21 12.33
N ASP A 55 17.93 14.92 11.43
CA ASP A 55 16.95 15.95 11.78
C ASP A 55 15.58 15.36 12.19
N LEU A 56 15.32 14.09 11.86
CA LEU A 56 14.08 13.39 12.25
C LEU A 56 13.97 13.19 13.77
N TYR A 57 15.10 13.13 14.47
CA TYR A 57 15.13 12.91 15.91
C TYR A 57 15.11 14.18 16.72
N ASP A 58 15.09 15.34 16.07
CA ASP A 58 14.88 16.60 16.78
C ASP A 58 13.43 16.64 17.29
N LYS A 59 13.29 16.80 18.63
CA LYS A 59 12.03 16.63 19.38
C LYS A 59 10.87 17.53 18.93
N ASN A 60 11.13 18.49 18.06
CA ASN A 60 10.13 19.45 17.55
C ASN A 60 9.61 19.13 16.15
N ASN A 61 10.14 18.14 15.47
CA ASN A 61 9.65 17.76 14.12
C ASN A 61 8.51 16.78 14.24
N ASN A 62 7.29 17.23 13.93
CA ASN A 62 6.17 16.34 13.70
C ASN A 62 6.44 15.53 12.42
N PHE A 63 6.40 14.22 12.55
CA PHE A 63 6.44 13.33 11.41
C PHE A 63 5.20 13.53 10.53
N GLU A 64 5.42 13.70 9.24
CA GLU A 64 4.37 13.68 8.22
C GLU A 64 4.62 12.53 7.24
N GLU A 65 3.57 11.75 6.98
CA GLU A 65 3.65 10.62 6.07
C GLU A 65 4.07 11.05 4.66
N PHE A 66 4.80 10.18 3.95
CA PHE A 66 5.42 10.42 2.64
C PHE A 66 6.49 11.52 2.59
N THR A 67 6.88 12.12 3.72
CA THR A 67 8.00 13.07 3.74
C THR A 67 9.27 12.42 3.19
N LYS A 68 9.97 13.14 2.30
CA LYS A 68 11.23 12.66 1.73
C LYS A 68 12.36 12.78 2.75
N VAL A 69 13.14 11.73 2.85
CA VAL A 69 14.32 11.67 3.71
C VAL A 69 15.54 11.21 2.94
N GLN A 70 16.71 11.72 3.36
CA GLN A 70 17.98 11.33 2.81
C GLN A 70 19.00 11.05 3.91
N LEU A 71 19.91 10.12 3.66
CA LEU A 71 21.07 9.89 4.50
C LEU A 71 22.18 10.88 4.15
N ASN A 72 22.81 11.46 5.15
CA ASN A 72 23.98 12.29 4.99
C ASN A 72 25.26 11.51 5.36
N GLU A 73 25.98 11.03 4.37
CA GLU A 73 27.20 10.22 4.53
C GLU A 73 28.27 10.85 5.43
N ASN A 74 28.37 12.17 5.44
CA ASN A 74 29.39 12.87 6.22
C ASN A 74 29.01 12.99 7.70
N LYS A 75 27.76 12.76 8.07
CA LYS A 75 27.24 12.98 9.43
C LYS A 75 26.68 11.72 10.08
N GLU A 76 26.24 10.76 9.29
CA GLU A 76 25.45 9.64 9.76
C GLU A 76 26.10 8.31 9.39
N ASN A 77 26.62 7.63 10.39
CA ASN A 77 27.04 6.24 10.24
C ASN A 77 25.94 5.34 10.80
N ILE A 78 25.39 4.44 9.97
CA ILE A 78 24.38 3.50 10.39
C ILE A 78 24.91 2.08 10.27
N ASN A 79 24.69 1.28 11.31
CA ASN A 79 25.13 -0.11 11.38
C ASN A 79 23.92 -1.04 11.28
N LEU A 80 24.00 -2.05 10.42
CA LEU A 80 22.99 -3.08 10.30
C LEU A 80 22.94 -3.91 11.59
N VAL A 81 21.73 -4.07 12.13
CA VAL A 81 21.47 -4.93 13.32
C VAL A 81 20.84 -6.23 12.89
N ARG A 82 19.76 -6.21 12.09
CA ARG A 82 19.03 -7.38 11.61
C ARG A 82 18.27 -7.08 10.33
N THR A 83 18.06 -8.11 9.51
CA THR A 83 17.21 -8.05 8.31
C THR A 83 16.14 -9.12 8.38
N TRP A 84 14.93 -8.76 7.92
CA TRP A 84 13.78 -9.67 7.75
C TRP A 84 13.30 -9.67 6.31
N TYR A 85 12.67 -10.78 5.92
CA TYR A 85 11.98 -10.96 4.64
C TYR A 85 10.48 -10.76 4.85
N LEU A 86 9.95 -9.63 4.45
CA LEU A 86 8.52 -9.33 4.50
C LEU A 86 7.82 -10.08 3.36
N ARG A 87 6.95 -11.04 3.72
CA ARG A 87 6.32 -12.01 2.82
C ARG A 87 5.19 -11.40 1.98
N SER A 88 4.79 -12.18 0.94
CA SER A 88 3.63 -11.88 0.10
C SER A 88 3.72 -10.53 -0.61
N ARG A 89 4.90 -10.23 -1.18
CA ARG A 89 5.13 -9.03 -2.00
C ARG A 89 5.26 -9.43 -3.46
N VAL A 90 4.59 -8.67 -4.31
CA VAL A 90 4.57 -8.88 -5.76
C VAL A 90 5.22 -7.68 -6.44
N HIS A 91 6.09 -7.93 -7.40
CA HIS A 91 6.69 -6.91 -8.26
C HIS A 91 6.66 -7.41 -9.70
N ASN A 92 6.11 -6.63 -10.63
CA ASN A 92 5.94 -7.00 -12.05
C ASN A 92 5.28 -8.37 -12.27
N GLY A 93 4.35 -8.77 -11.39
CA GLY A 93 3.64 -10.06 -11.46
C GLY A 93 4.40 -11.24 -10.87
N GLU A 94 5.61 -11.05 -10.35
CA GLU A 94 6.42 -12.06 -9.69
C GLU A 94 6.31 -11.97 -8.17
N ASN A 95 6.20 -13.13 -7.51
CA ASN A 95 6.18 -13.20 -6.06
C ASN A 95 7.59 -13.05 -5.47
N GLY A 96 7.70 -12.35 -4.36
CA GLY A 96 8.97 -12.13 -3.68
C GLY A 96 8.79 -11.65 -2.25
N TYR A 97 9.83 -11.01 -1.76
CA TYR A 97 9.90 -10.42 -0.43
C TYR A 97 10.27 -8.95 -0.51
N HIS A 98 9.89 -8.14 0.49
CA HIS A 98 10.62 -6.91 0.76
C HIS A 98 11.68 -7.16 1.82
N LEU A 99 12.85 -6.57 1.63
CA LEU A 99 13.91 -6.57 2.64
C LEU A 99 13.67 -5.46 3.66
N VAL A 100 13.36 -5.83 4.89
CA VAL A 100 13.15 -4.89 5.99
C VAL A 100 14.30 -5.03 6.95
N SER A 101 15.08 -3.97 7.13
CA SER A 101 16.31 -3.98 7.91
C SER A 101 16.27 -2.99 9.07
N LEU A 102 16.69 -3.44 10.23
CA LEU A 102 16.89 -2.63 11.43
C LEU A 102 18.33 -2.11 11.44
N TYR A 103 18.47 -0.80 11.56
CA TYR A 103 19.75 -0.13 11.69
C TYR A 103 19.86 0.60 13.01
N LYS A 104 21.08 0.72 13.48
CA LYS A 104 21.46 1.57 14.62
C LYS A 104 22.29 2.75 14.12
N THR A 105 21.89 3.96 14.47
CA THR A 105 22.61 5.19 14.12
C THR A 105 23.78 5.46 15.08
N ASN A 106 24.66 6.37 14.69
CA ASN A 106 25.73 6.86 15.57
C ASN A 106 25.22 7.59 16.84
N LEU A 107 23.93 7.99 16.85
CA LEU A 107 23.25 8.58 18.02
C LEU A 107 22.58 7.54 18.91
N GLU A 108 22.92 6.26 18.77
CA GLU A 108 22.33 5.12 19.50
C GLU A 108 20.81 4.93 19.24
N GLN A 109 20.26 5.54 18.20
CA GLN A 109 18.86 5.44 17.81
C GLN A 109 18.68 4.30 16.81
N HIS A 110 17.48 3.73 16.76
CA HIS A 110 17.17 2.65 15.82
C HIS A 110 16.22 3.14 14.72
N LEU A 111 16.47 2.64 13.51
CA LEU A 111 15.69 2.92 12.31
C LEU A 111 15.29 1.63 11.63
N LEU A 112 14.04 1.52 11.23
CA LEU A 112 13.59 0.45 10.36
C LEU A 112 13.53 0.95 8.92
N ILE A 113 14.15 0.22 7.99
CA ILE A 113 14.24 0.59 6.58
C ILE A 113 13.75 -0.57 5.72
N ASN A 114 12.70 -0.35 4.93
CA ASN A 114 12.31 -1.23 3.84
C ASN A 114 13.14 -0.88 2.61
N LYS A 115 14.05 -1.77 2.24
CA LYS A 115 15.00 -1.56 1.14
C LYS A 115 14.40 -1.77 -0.25
N GLY A 116 13.30 -2.51 -0.35
CA GLY A 116 12.68 -2.84 -1.62
C GLY A 116 12.47 -4.35 -1.80
N TRP A 117 12.08 -4.72 -3.01
CA TRP A 117 11.66 -6.07 -3.38
C TRP A 117 12.81 -6.91 -3.93
N VAL A 118 12.80 -8.19 -3.56
CA VAL A 118 13.69 -9.24 -4.08
C VAL A 118 12.89 -10.49 -4.46
N PRO A 119 13.32 -11.29 -5.46
CA PRO A 119 12.65 -12.54 -5.82
C PRO A 119 12.78 -13.62 -4.72
N LEU A 120 11.89 -14.63 -4.77
CA LEU A 120 11.88 -15.73 -3.79
C LEU A 120 13.19 -16.56 -3.81
N GLU A 121 13.84 -16.65 -4.97
CA GLU A 121 15.04 -17.46 -5.18
C GLU A 121 16.34 -16.72 -4.84
N ILE A 122 16.25 -15.57 -4.16
CA ILE A 122 17.46 -14.85 -3.79
C ILE A 122 18.31 -15.69 -2.83
N ASN A 123 19.57 -15.87 -3.18
CA ASN A 123 20.54 -16.44 -2.25
C ASN A 123 20.88 -15.37 -1.21
N THR A 124 20.48 -15.61 0.03
CA THR A 124 20.64 -14.69 1.15
C THR A 124 22.10 -14.33 1.44
N ASP A 125 23.04 -15.23 1.10
CA ASP A 125 24.47 -15.02 1.25
C ASP A 125 25.04 -13.96 0.27
N ASN A 126 24.29 -13.65 -0.79
CA ASN A 126 24.69 -12.70 -1.83
C ASN A 126 23.93 -11.36 -1.77
N ILE A 127 23.14 -11.11 -0.69
CA ILE A 127 22.61 -9.77 -0.51
C ILE A 127 23.77 -8.87 -0.16
N PRO A 128 24.12 -7.89 -1.03
CA PRO A 128 25.26 -7.03 -0.73
C PRO A 128 25.01 -6.36 0.62
N GLU A 129 25.94 -6.56 1.53
CA GLU A 129 26.02 -5.74 2.74
C GLU A 129 26.24 -4.31 2.23
N TYR A 130 25.22 -3.48 2.38
CA TYR A 130 25.26 -2.14 1.84
C TYR A 130 26.31 -1.30 2.54
N GLU A 131 27.37 -0.97 1.85
CA GLU A 131 28.08 0.28 2.08
C GLU A 131 27.18 1.39 1.50
N PHE A 132 26.47 2.09 2.37
CA PHE A 132 25.57 3.17 1.98
C PHE A 132 26.35 4.45 1.69
N PRO A 133 26.66 4.77 0.45
CA PRO A 133 27.15 6.12 0.20
C PRO A 133 26.01 7.13 0.26
N PHE A 134 24.82 6.78 -0.23
CA PHE A 134 23.68 7.70 -0.29
C PHE A 134 22.38 6.95 -0.57
N PHE A 135 21.32 7.19 0.20
CA PHE A 135 19.98 6.73 -0.16
C PHE A 135 18.92 7.81 0.02
N ARG A 136 17.83 7.67 -0.72
CA ARG A 136 16.59 8.44 -0.58
C ARG A 136 15.46 7.52 -0.24
N GLY A 137 14.61 7.99 0.66
CA GLY A 137 13.43 7.25 1.09
C GLY A 137 12.27 8.19 1.41
N ARG A 138 11.16 7.56 1.83
CA ARG A 138 9.99 8.26 2.36
C ARG A 138 9.62 7.69 3.70
N LEU A 139 9.11 8.54 4.59
CA LEU A 139 8.57 8.14 5.88
C LEU A 139 7.18 7.53 5.69
N LEU A 140 6.94 6.39 6.32
CA LEU A 140 5.63 5.76 6.40
C LEU A 140 5.30 5.44 7.85
N SER A 141 4.01 5.49 8.18
CA SER A 141 3.47 4.98 9.44
C SER A 141 3.38 3.47 9.43
N TYR A 142 3.49 2.84 10.62
CA TYR A 142 3.34 1.40 10.75
C TYR A 142 1.90 0.98 10.51
N ASP A 143 1.70 -0.17 9.85
CA ASP A 143 0.39 -0.81 9.72
C ASP A 143 -0.06 -1.37 11.07
N ILE A 144 -1.02 -0.70 11.70
CA ILE A 144 -1.56 -1.10 13.01
C ILE A 144 -2.55 -2.27 12.88
N GLN A 145 -3.10 -2.50 11.70
CA GLN A 145 -4.16 -3.49 11.49
C GLN A 145 -3.94 -4.30 10.20
N GLY A 146 -3.07 -5.30 10.27
CA GLY A 146 -2.98 -6.32 9.23
C GLY A 146 -3.91 -7.49 9.55
N VAL A 147 -4.83 -7.84 8.64
CA VAL A 147 -5.48 -9.15 8.65
C VAL A 147 -4.44 -10.15 8.13
N GLY A 148 -3.97 -11.05 8.96
CA GLY A 148 -2.96 -12.02 8.54
C GLY A 148 -2.54 -12.94 9.67
N GLN A 149 -1.59 -13.80 9.38
CA GLN A 149 -0.94 -14.65 10.36
C GLN A 149 -0.06 -13.80 11.29
N ASP A 150 0.01 -14.16 12.55
CA ASP A 150 0.90 -13.50 13.51
C ASP A 150 2.36 -13.81 13.19
N ASP A 151 3.22 -12.79 13.39
CA ASP A 151 4.66 -12.94 13.25
C ASP A 151 5.22 -13.82 14.38
N ILE A 152 6.27 -14.58 14.09
CA ILE A 152 6.89 -15.52 15.02
C ILE A 152 8.21 -14.92 15.52
N PRO A 153 8.44 -14.84 16.84
CA PRO A 153 9.70 -14.37 17.39
C PRO A 153 10.91 -15.14 16.84
N ASP A 154 12.03 -14.45 16.72
CA ASP A 154 13.30 -14.96 16.17
C ASP A 154 13.22 -15.45 14.71
N SER A 155 12.11 -15.25 14.03
CA SER A 155 11.96 -15.58 12.60
C SER A 155 12.71 -14.60 11.71
N GLU A 156 13.24 -15.10 10.59
CA GLU A 156 13.77 -14.24 9.50
C GLU A 156 12.65 -13.64 8.62
N TYR A 157 11.40 -14.07 8.83
CA TYR A 157 10.26 -13.67 8.02
C TYR A 157 9.28 -12.83 8.81
N LEU A 158 8.73 -11.79 8.16
CA LEU A 158 7.61 -10.99 8.64
C LEU A 158 6.41 -11.13 7.69
N PHE A 159 5.20 -11.06 8.25
CA PHE A 159 3.96 -10.93 7.47
C PHE A 159 3.55 -9.47 7.34
N ARG A 160 3.93 -8.62 8.31
CA ARG A 160 3.63 -7.19 8.36
C ARG A 160 4.77 -6.42 9.04
N ILE A 161 4.79 -5.11 8.83
CA ILE A 161 5.71 -4.22 9.54
C ILE A 161 4.98 -3.69 10.78
N ASP A 162 5.04 -4.47 11.87
CA ASP A 162 4.42 -4.15 13.16
C ASP A 162 5.47 -3.66 14.13
N LYS A 163 5.37 -2.37 14.53
CA LYS A 163 6.29 -1.75 15.48
C LYS A 163 6.38 -2.52 16.79
N SER A 164 5.22 -2.84 17.38
CA SER A 164 5.16 -3.48 18.70
C SER A 164 5.79 -4.87 18.70
N PHE A 165 5.58 -5.63 17.62
CA PHE A 165 6.21 -6.93 17.46
C PHE A 165 7.73 -6.80 17.34
N ILE A 166 8.23 -5.91 16.47
CA ILE A 166 9.66 -5.72 16.23
C ILE A 166 10.37 -5.21 17.50
N GLU A 167 9.76 -4.28 18.24
CA GLU A 167 10.30 -3.80 19.52
C GLU A 167 10.38 -4.94 20.56
N SER A 168 9.34 -5.78 20.63
CA SER A 168 9.31 -6.93 21.55
C SER A 168 10.33 -8.00 21.18
N ASP A 169 10.52 -8.28 19.88
CA ASP A 169 11.42 -9.32 19.37
C ASP A 169 12.90 -8.91 19.48
N THR A 170 13.19 -7.61 19.35
CA THR A 170 14.58 -7.10 19.34
C THR A 170 15.01 -6.41 20.63
N GLY A 171 14.07 -6.03 21.48
CA GLY A 171 14.34 -5.25 22.70
C GLY A 171 14.73 -3.78 22.46
N VAL A 172 14.52 -3.25 21.26
CA VAL A 172 14.84 -1.86 20.89
C VAL A 172 13.59 -0.99 20.87
N VAL A 173 13.78 0.33 20.95
CA VAL A 173 12.70 1.30 20.77
C VAL A 173 12.81 1.91 19.38
N LEU A 174 11.69 1.90 18.64
CA LEU A 174 11.57 2.45 17.29
C LEU A 174 10.81 3.79 17.30
N PRO A 175 11.11 4.71 16.36
CA PRO A 175 10.28 5.88 16.13
C PRO A 175 8.89 5.48 15.62
N ASP A 176 7.93 6.43 15.56
CA ASP A 176 6.57 6.18 15.08
C ASP A 176 6.45 6.12 13.55
N PHE A 177 7.56 5.96 12.88
CA PHE A 177 7.68 5.83 11.42
C PHE A 177 8.76 4.80 11.06
N TYR A 178 8.67 4.30 9.84
CA TYR A 178 9.78 3.59 9.19
C TYR A 178 10.06 4.23 7.83
N ILE A 179 11.21 3.90 7.23
CA ILE A 179 11.65 4.44 5.95
C ILE A 179 11.43 3.40 4.87
N VAL A 180 10.89 3.81 3.72
CA VAL A 180 10.86 3.02 2.49
C VAL A 180 11.78 3.65 1.49
N LEU A 181 12.75 2.88 0.96
CA LEU A 181 13.64 3.37 -0.09
C LEU A 181 12.88 3.48 -1.41
N VAL A 182 13.07 4.61 -2.08
CA VAL A 182 12.49 4.92 -3.39
C VAL A 182 13.55 5.09 -4.47
N ASP A 183 14.81 5.18 -4.06
CA ASP A 183 15.96 5.32 -4.95
C ASP A 183 17.18 4.64 -4.32
N ASN A 184 18.12 4.18 -5.16
CA ASN A 184 19.36 3.49 -4.74
C ASN A 184 19.13 2.27 -3.82
N CYS A 185 18.11 1.46 -4.14
CA CYS A 185 17.70 0.30 -3.32
C CYS A 185 18.71 -0.86 -3.36
N GLY A 186 19.63 -0.85 -4.34
CA GLY A 186 20.76 -1.72 -4.43
C GLY A 186 20.77 -2.73 -5.57
N SER A 187 21.92 -3.36 -5.77
CA SER A 187 22.06 -4.36 -6.82
C SER A 187 21.16 -5.56 -6.56
N GLY A 188 20.26 -5.87 -7.50
CA GLY A 188 19.32 -6.98 -7.37
C GLY A 188 18.09 -6.70 -6.48
N VAL A 189 17.92 -5.46 -6.01
CA VAL A 189 16.74 -5.04 -5.23
C VAL A 189 15.93 -4.04 -6.05
N ALA A 190 14.66 -4.31 -6.28
CA ALA A 190 13.75 -3.36 -6.91
C ALA A 190 13.19 -2.40 -5.87
N CYS A 191 13.30 -1.09 -6.12
CA CYS A 191 12.73 -0.08 -5.24
C CYS A 191 11.20 -0.19 -5.17
N VAL A 192 10.63 0.15 -4.03
CA VAL A 192 9.18 0.17 -3.85
C VAL A 192 8.61 1.39 -4.56
N ASN A 193 7.68 1.15 -5.48
CA ASN A 193 6.86 2.23 -6.02
C ASN A 193 5.67 2.47 -5.10
N LEU A 194 5.69 3.56 -4.35
CA LEU A 194 4.64 3.86 -3.37
C LEU A 194 3.32 4.31 -4.01
N GLU A 195 3.32 4.68 -5.28
CA GLU A 195 2.11 5.08 -6.00
C GLU A 195 1.38 3.86 -6.60
N GLU A 196 2.11 2.78 -6.92
CA GLU A 196 1.56 1.59 -7.58
C GLU A 196 0.36 0.95 -6.85
N PRO A 197 0.34 0.82 -5.49
CA PRO A 197 -0.81 0.25 -4.79
C PRO A 197 -2.10 1.06 -4.96
N TYR A 198 -2.00 2.32 -5.34
CA TYR A 198 -3.11 3.25 -5.47
C TYR A 198 -3.50 3.52 -6.93
N ASP A 199 -2.71 3.04 -7.91
CA ASP A 199 -3.01 3.15 -9.34
C ASP A 199 -3.90 1.98 -9.83
N ALA A 200 -4.92 1.64 -9.06
CA ALA A 200 -5.88 0.61 -9.44
C ALA A 200 -6.97 1.19 -10.36
N PRO A 201 -7.48 0.41 -11.34
CA PRO A 201 -8.44 0.91 -12.33
C PRO A 201 -9.87 1.04 -11.76
N HIS A 202 -10.01 1.57 -10.55
CA HIS A 202 -11.30 1.72 -9.84
C HIS A 202 -12.33 2.51 -10.64
N LEU A 203 -11.90 3.57 -11.33
CA LEU A 203 -12.80 4.38 -12.14
C LEU A 203 -13.41 3.57 -13.30
N SER A 204 -12.61 2.74 -13.97
CA SER A 204 -13.07 1.86 -15.05
C SER A 204 -14.09 0.84 -14.54
N TYR A 205 -13.86 0.24 -13.37
CA TYR A 205 -14.80 -0.66 -12.74
C TYR A 205 -16.09 0.04 -12.29
N ALA A 206 -16.01 1.28 -11.79
CA ALA A 206 -17.19 2.06 -11.44
C ALA A 206 -18.11 2.24 -12.65
N PHE A 207 -17.56 2.63 -13.82
CA PHE A 207 -18.31 2.74 -15.05
C PHE A 207 -18.88 1.38 -15.51
N GLN A 208 -18.13 0.31 -15.40
CA GLN A 208 -18.60 -1.03 -15.76
C GLN A 208 -19.82 -1.46 -14.93
N TRP A 209 -19.80 -1.27 -13.62
CA TRP A 209 -20.93 -1.58 -12.75
C TRP A 209 -22.15 -0.70 -13.04
N ALA A 210 -21.95 0.60 -13.28
CA ALA A 210 -23.02 1.52 -13.69
C ALA A 210 -23.66 1.08 -15.02
N PHE A 211 -22.85 0.67 -15.99
CA PHE A 211 -23.32 0.16 -17.27
C PHE A 211 -24.14 -1.13 -17.11
N PHE A 212 -23.71 -2.07 -16.29
CA PHE A 212 -24.48 -3.28 -16.00
C PHE A 212 -25.81 -2.97 -15.31
N ALA A 213 -25.84 -2.02 -14.37
CA ALA A 213 -27.06 -1.54 -13.74
C ALA A 213 -28.05 -0.99 -14.77
N LEU A 214 -27.56 -0.17 -15.71
CA LEU A 214 -28.37 0.41 -16.78
C LEU A 214 -28.93 -0.68 -17.70
N CYS A 215 -28.10 -1.58 -18.20
CA CYS A 215 -28.52 -2.67 -19.08
C CYS A 215 -29.57 -3.56 -18.42
N LEU A 216 -29.32 -3.97 -17.16
CA LEU A 216 -30.27 -4.79 -16.43
C LEU A 216 -31.60 -4.08 -16.19
N THR A 217 -31.55 -2.78 -15.86
CA THR A 217 -32.77 -1.95 -15.71
C THR A 217 -33.61 -1.98 -16.98
N ILE A 218 -32.99 -1.74 -18.15
CA ILE A 218 -33.70 -1.79 -19.45
C ILE A 218 -34.33 -3.15 -19.69
N VAL A 219 -33.61 -4.25 -19.41
CA VAL A 219 -34.11 -5.62 -19.58
C VAL A 219 -35.31 -5.89 -18.67
N VAL A 220 -35.21 -5.54 -17.38
CA VAL A 220 -36.25 -5.73 -16.37
C VAL A 220 -37.51 -4.94 -16.74
N LEU A 221 -37.37 -3.69 -17.14
CA LEU A 221 -38.47 -2.83 -17.53
C LEU A 221 -39.18 -3.35 -18.82
N ARG A 222 -38.39 -3.83 -19.79
CA ARG A 222 -38.90 -4.38 -21.04
C ARG A 222 -39.66 -5.70 -20.82
N LYS A 223 -39.10 -6.61 -20.02
CA LYS A 223 -39.74 -7.89 -19.69
C LYS A 223 -41.07 -7.72 -18.97
N ASN A 224 -41.21 -6.62 -18.24
CA ASN A 224 -42.46 -6.31 -17.52
C ASN A 224 -43.41 -5.39 -18.32
N ASN A 225 -43.15 -5.16 -19.62
CA ASN A 225 -43.95 -4.31 -20.52
C ASN A 225 -44.12 -2.86 -20.05
N ILE A 226 -43.17 -2.37 -19.22
CA ILE A 226 -43.15 -0.96 -18.75
C ILE A 226 -42.61 -0.05 -19.86
N ILE A 227 -41.62 -0.54 -20.62
CA ILE A 227 -41.06 0.14 -21.80
C ILE A 227 -41.37 -0.68 -23.04
N THR A 228 -42.05 -0.10 -24.03
CA THR A 228 -42.32 -0.68 -25.34
C THR A 228 -41.67 0.17 -26.42
N TRP A 229 -40.88 -0.44 -27.30
CA TRP A 229 -40.39 0.24 -28.49
C TRP A 229 -41.50 0.22 -29.55
N LYS A 230 -41.98 1.37 -29.96
CA LYS A 230 -42.83 1.44 -31.17
C LYS A 230 -41.98 0.91 -32.34
N LYS A 231 -42.55 -0.10 -33.02
CA LYS A 231 -42.05 -0.53 -34.32
C LYS A 231 -42.33 0.55 -35.37
#